data_1829846cc5f467a6cb49970b4911b496
#
_entry.id   1829846cc5f467a6cb49970b4911b496
#
_cell.length_a   1.000
_cell.length_b   1.000
_cell.length_c   1.000
_cell.angle_alpha   90.00
_cell.angle_beta   90.00
_cell.angle_gamma   90.00
#
_symmetry.space_group_name_H-M   'P 1'
#
loop_
_entity.id
_entity.type
_entity.pdbx_description
1 polymer ?
#
loop_
_entity_poly.entity_id
_entity_poly.type
_entity_poly.pdbx_seq_one_letter_code
_entity_poly.pdbx_strand_id
1 'polypeptide(L)'
;MITPKDTVYKTVVYTDGACIGNPGPGGWAWVASESIHASGSEADTTNQRMELFAVLMAVEAFPGPLEVVSDSAYVVNCFKDSWWLKWRKNNWRNAKGESVANRDIWEPLLNIVIDERHGEISFTWVKGHAGNAFNEMADSLANAAARGL
;
A
#
# COMPACT_ATOMS: atom_id res chain seq x y z
N MET A 1 21.11 29.96 7.10
CA MET A 1 21.49 28.53 7.04
C MET A 1 20.29 27.65 7.35
N ILE A 2 20.03 26.69 6.51
CA ILE A 2 18.94 25.72 6.72
C ILE A 2 19.40 24.66 7.70
N THR A 3 18.67 24.50 8.80
CA THR A 3 18.97 23.44 9.77
C THR A 3 18.32 22.11 9.31
N PRO A 4 18.74 20.95 9.81
CA PRO A 4 18.11 19.68 9.48
C PRO A 4 16.60 19.61 9.78
N LYS A 5 16.12 20.43 10.72
CA LYS A 5 14.69 20.54 11.03
C LYS A 5 13.90 21.24 9.93
N ASP A 6 14.52 22.13 9.18
CA ASP A 6 13.88 22.94 8.15
C ASP A 6 13.86 22.20 6.80
N THR A 7 14.61 21.11 6.71
CA THR A 7 14.72 20.30 5.49
C THR A 7 14.15 18.90 5.77
N VAL A 8 12.84 18.77 5.69
CA VAL A 8 12.21 17.47 5.86
C VAL A 8 12.14 16.80 4.50
N TYR A 9 12.90 15.72 4.35
CA TYR A 9 12.88 14.92 3.13
C TYR A 9 11.84 13.82 3.30
N LYS A 10 10.84 13.86 2.42
CA LYS A 10 9.82 12.83 2.35
C LYS A 10 10.27 11.76 1.34
N THR A 11 10.30 10.52 1.77
CA THR A 11 10.50 9.40 0.86
C THR A 11 9.22 9.15 0.08
N VAL A 12 9.35 8.98 -1.23
CA VAL A 12 8.21 8.62 -2.09
C VAL A 12 8.37 7.16 -2.48
N VAL A 13 7.36 6.35 -2.22
CA VAL A 13 7.36 4.93 -2.56
C VAL A 13 6.14 4.59 -3.40
N TYR A 14 6.37 3.86 -4.48
CA TYR A 14 5.32 3.37 -5.39
C TYR A 14 5.01 1.93 -5.03
N THR A 15 3.73 1.60 -4.89
CA THR A 15 3.30 0.27 -4.49
C THR A 15 2.35 -0.32 -5.52
N ASP A 16 2.39 -1.63 -5.68
CA ASP A 16 1.44 -2.33 -6.55
C ASP A 16 1.25 -3.78 -6.10
N GLY A 17 0.16 -4.36 -6.55
CA GLY A 17 -0.17 -5.76 -6.31
C GLY A 17 -0.76 -6.38 -7.55
N ALA A 18 -0.55 -7.66 -7.73
CA ALA A 18 -1.06 -8.43 -8.86
C ALA A 18 -1.54 -9.80 -8.41
N CYS A 19 -2.49 -10.35 -9.13
CA CYS A 19 -3.00 -11.69 -8.85
C CYS A 19 -3.38 -12.38 -10.15
N ILE A 20 -2.97 -13.64 -10.27
CA ILE A 20 -3.30 -14.46 -11.44
C ILE A 20 -4.56 -15.24 -11.10
N GLY A 21 -5.65 -14.98 -11.86
CA GLY A 21 -6.92 -15.67 -11.67
C GLY A 21 -7.80 -15.19 -10.53
N ASN A 22 -7.39 -14.24 -9.75
CA ASN A 22 -8.10 -13.49 -8.69
C ASN A 22 -9.38 -14.15 -8.13
N PRO A 23 -9.36 -15.14 -7.19
CA PRO A 23 -8.18 -15.52 -6.40
C PRO A 23 -7.21 -16.43 -7.13
N GLY A 24 -5.97 -16.45 -6.63
CA GLY A 24 -4.90 -17.28 -7.17
C GLY A 24 -3.54 -16.81 -6.69
N PRO A 25 -2.47 -17.24 -7.36
CA PRO A 25 -1.14 -16.76 -7.02
C PRO A 25 -1.02 -15.25 -7.21
N GLY A 26 -0.44 -14.58 -6.26
CA GLY A 26 -0.29 -13.14 -6.31
C GLY A 26 1.10 -12.66 -5.94
N GLY A 27 1.35 -11.39 -6.23
CA GLY A 27 2.59 -10.73 -5.92
C GLY A 27 2.38 -9.28 -5.50
N TRP A 28 3.29 -8.77 -4.70
CA TRP A 28 3.30 -7.38 -4.25
C TRP A 28 4.67 -6.77 -4.52
N ALA A 29 4.73 -5.47 -4.64
CA ALA A 29 5.98 -4.76 -4.82
C ALA A 29 5.90 -3.33 -4.31
N TRP A 30 7.05 -2.81 -3.84
CA TRP A 30 7.20 -1.38 -3.62
C TRP A 30 8.53 -0.93 -4.26
N VAL A 31 8.54 0.30 -4.76
CA VAL A 31 9.68 0.89 -5.47
C VAL A 31 9.92 2.31 -4.96
N ALA A 32 11.09 2.54 -4.38
CA ALA A 32 11.52 3.89 -4.00
C ALA A 32 12.48 4.46 -5.04
N SER A 33 13.26 3.61 -5.69
CA SER A 33 14.15 3.97 -6.79
C SER A 33 14.47 2.72 -7.61
N GLU A 34 15.20 2.86 -8.69
CA GLU A 34 15.62 1.72 -9.52
C GLU A 34 16.42 0.68 -8.73
N SER A 35 17.14 1.11 -7.71
CA SER A 35 17.97 0.22 -6.89
C SER A 35 17.39 -0.09 -5.52
N ILE A 36 16.31 0.60 -5.12
CA ILE A 36 15.69 0.41 -3.80
C ILE A 36 14.24 0.00 -4.01
N HIS A 37 14.02 -1.30 -3.97
CA HIS A 37 12.70 -1.90 -4.16
C HIS A 37 12.66 -3.27 -3.49
N ALA A 38 11.44 -3.79 -3.33
CA ALA A 38 11.23 -5.14 -2.84
C ALA A 38 9.95 -5.71 -3.45
N SER A 39 9.89 -7.03 -3.49
CA SER A 39 8.70 -7.74 -3.95
C SER A 39 8.60 -9.09 -3.25
N GLY A 40 7.43 -9.68 -3.31
CA GLY A 40 7.19 -11.00 -2.74
C GLY A 40 5.92 -11.61 -3.31
N SER A 41 5.65 -12.86 -2.96
CA SER A 41 4.52 -13.60 -3.51
C SER A 41 3.71 -14.31 -2.44
N GLU A 42 2.46 -14.58 -2.77
CA GLU A 42 1.53 -15.39 -1.99
C GLU A 42 0.91 -16.44 -2.91
N ALA A 43 0.79 -17.67 -2.42
CA ALA A 43 0.31 -18.78 -3.24
C ALA A 43 -1.19 -18.68 -3.56
N ASP A 44 -1.98 -18.14 -2.66
CA ASP A 44 -3.43 -18.02 -2.80
C ASP A 44 -3.90 -16.71 -2.17
N THR A 45 -4.26 -15.75 -3.00
CA THR A 45 -4.60 -14.40 -2.55
C THR A 45 -5.54 -13.72 -3.54
N THR A 46 -5.72 -12.41 -3.38
CA THR A 46 -6.51 -11.59 -4.29
C THR A 46 -5.73 -10.34 -4.67
N ASN A 47 -6.17 -9.68 -5.72
CA ASN A 47 -5.59 -8.43 -6.19
C ASN A 47 -5.59 -7.37 -5.09
N GLN A 48 -6.74 -7.17 -4.43
CA GLN A 48 -6.88 -6.20 -3.35
C GLN A 48 -5.94 -6.49 -2.18
N ARG A 49 -5.81 -7.76 -1.80
CA ARG A 49 -4.89 -8.15 -0.72
C ARG A 49 -3.46 -7.82 -1.07
N MET A 50 -3.05 -8.06 -2.30
CA MET A 50 -1.67 -7.79 -2.73
C MET A 50 -1.38 -6.29 -2.82
N GLU A 51 -2.33 -5.50 -3.29
CA GLU A 51 -2.20 -4.04 -3.29
C GLU A 51 -2.05 -3.48 -1.87
N LEU A 52 -2.86 -3.99 -0.97
CA LEU A 52 -2.84 -3.60 0.43
C LEU A 52 -1.56 -4.06 1.15
N PHE A 53 -1.16 -5.29 0.89
CA PHE A 53 0.05 -5.86 1.48
C PHE A 53 1.32 -5.12 1.02
N ALA A 54 1.36 -4.68 -0.24
CA ALA A 54 2.46 -3.86 -0.76
C ALA A 54 2.61 -2.57 0.06
N VAL A 55 1.50 -1.93 0.41
CA VAL A 55 1.52 -0.72 1.24
C VAL A 55 2.03 -1.04 2.65
N LEU A 56 1.56 -2.12 3.24
CA LEU A 56 2.03 -2.53 4.59
C LEU A 56 3.55 -2.76 4.58
N MET A 57 4.07 -3.46 3.59
CA MET A 57 5.50 -3.71 3.46
C MET A 57 6.29 -2.42 3.26
N ALA A 58 5.76 -1.48 2.48
CA ALA A 58 6.40 -0.19 2.24
C ALA A 58 6.49 0.65 3.52
N VAL A 59 5.40 0.76 4.29
CA VAL A 59 5.42 1.57 5.51
C VAL A 59 6.29 0.93 6.60
N GLU A 60 6.43 -0.37 6.61
CA GLU A 60 7.36 -1.04 7.53
C GLU A 60 8.83 -0.85 7.12
N ALA A 61 9.08 -0.70 5.83
CA ALA A 61 10.44 -0.55 5.31
C ALA A 61 11.04 0.84 5.51
N PHE A 62 10.21 1.88 5.60
CA PHE A 62 10.67 3.25 5.65
C PHE A 62 10.17 3.98 6.90
N PRO A 63 11.06 4.25 7.87
CA PRO A 63 10.73 5.13 8.98
C PRO A 63 10.72 6.59 8.53
N GLY A 64 9.96 7.43 9.19
CA GLY A 64 9.91 8.87 8.90
C GLY A 64 8.85 9.25 7.86
N PRO A 65 8.87 10.50 7.40
CA PRO A 65 7.85 10.98 6.46
C PRO A 65 7.87 10.22 5.15
N LEU A 66 6.68 9.77 4.72
CA LEU A 66 6.53 8.88 3.57
C LEU A 66 5.31 9.29 2.75
N GLU A 67 5.48 9.30 1.43
CA GLU A 67 4.37 9.41 0.52
C GLU A 67 4.22 8.08 -0.22
N VAL A 68 3.08 7.43 -0.06
CA VAL A 68 2.74 6.20 -0.78
C VAL A 68 1.96 6.56 -2.03
N VAL A 69 2.48 6.18 -3.19
CA VAL A 69 1.84 6.41 -4.48
C VAL A 69 1.32 5.07 -4.99
N SER A 70 0.02 5.00 -5.23
CA SER A 70 -0.64 3.75 -5.64
C SER A 70 -1.68 4.01 -6.71
N ASP A 71 -1.87 3.05 -7.60
CA ASP A 71 -2.98 3.09 -8.56
C ASP A 71 -4.24 2.40 -8.02
N SER A 72 -4.21 1.92 -6.79
CA SER A 72 -5.36 1.31 -6.14
C SER A 72 -6.25 2.37 -5.49
N ALA A 73 -7.38 2.66 -6.09
CA ALA A 73 -8.38 3.55 -5.51
C ALA A 73 -8.91 2.99 -4.18
N TYR A 74 -9.01 1.67 -4.07
CA TYR A 74 -9.44 0.98 -2.85
C TYR A 74 -8.57 1.37 -1.64
N VAL A 75 -7.25 1.28 -1.79
CA VAL A 75 -6.33 1.60 -0.69
C VAL A 75 -6.31 3.10 -0.40
N VAL A 76 -6.15 3.91 -1.44
CA VAL A 76 -6.02 5.36 -1.28
C VAL A 76 -7.29 5.98 -0.70
N ASN A 77 -8.46 5.55 -1.17
CA ASN A 77 -9.74 6.10 -0.70
C ASN A 77 -10.06 5.72 0.74
N CYS A 78 -9.57 4.59 1.22
CA CYS A 78 -9.73 4.25 2.63
C CYS A 78 -9.14 5.33 3.53
N PHE A 79 -7.94 5.79 3.19
CA PHE A 79 -7.28 6.85 3.97
C PHE A 79 -7.86 8.23 3.67
N LYS A 80 -8.14 8.52 2.41
CA LYS A 80 -8.70 9.81 1.99
C LYS A 80 -10.07 10.06 2.59
N ASP A 81 -10.93 9.05 2.60
CA ASP A 81 -12.32 9.17 3.08
C ASP A 81 -12.49 8.63 4.51
N SER A 82 -11.41 8.25 5.15
CA SER A 82 -11.39 7.76 6.53
C SER A 82 -12.38 6.61 6.81
N TRP A 83 -12.44 5.63 5.91
CA TRP A 83 -13.29 4.45 6.09
C TRP A 83 -12.99 3.71 7.39
N TRP A 84 -11.74 3.72 7.80
CA TRP A 84 -11.26 3.04 9.01
C TRP A 84 -11.93 3.55 10.29
N LEU A 85 -12.41 4.79 10.31
CA LEU A 85 -13.14 5.33 11.47
C LEU A 85 -14.43 4.55 11.69
N LYS A 86 -15.20 4.31 10.63
CA LYS A 86 -16.45 3.55 10.72
C LYS A 86 -16.17 2.09 11.08
N TRP A 87 -15.15 1.51 10.51
CA TRP A 87 -14.78 0.13 10.83
C TRP A 87 -14.45 -0.03 12.30
N ARG A 88 -13.66 0.86 12.88
CA ARG A 88 -13.30 0.83 14.30
C ARG A 88 -14.51 1.03 15.20
N LYS A 89 -15.42 1.93 14.80
CA LYS A 89 -16.65 2.18 15.55
C LYS A 89 -17.62 0.99 15.53
N ASN A 90 -17.65 0.26 14.44
CA ASN A 90 -18.60 -0.82 14.21
C ASN A 90 -18.02 -2.22 14.40
N ASN A 91 -16.99 -2.36 15.22
CA ASN A 91 -16.32 -3.64 15.47
C ASN A 91 -15.86 -4.34 14.19
N TRP A 92 -15.30 -3.55 13.26
CA TRP A 92 -14.80 -4.05 11.97
C TRP A 92 -15.89 -4.70 11.13
N ARG A 93 -17.05 -4.08 11.13
CA ARG A 93 -18.16 -4.47 10.24
C ARG A 93 -18.48 -3.34 9.29
N ASN A 94 -18.83 -3.69 8.05
CA ASN A 94 -19.23 -2.71 7.04
C ASN A 94 -20.69 -2.28 7.24
N ALA A 95 -21.20 -1.42 6.36
CA ALA A 95 -22.57 -0.89 6.43
C ALA A 95 -23.64 -2.00 6.35
N LYS A 96 -23.31 -3.15 5.76
CA LYS A 96 -24.23 -4.31 5.67
C LYS A 96 -24.14 -5.24 6.87
N GLY A 97 -23.32 -4.91 7.86
CA GLY A 97 -23.10 -5.76 9.03
C GLY A 97 -22.17 -6.94 8.80
N GLU A 98 -21.51 -7.01 7.65
CA GLU A 98 -20.55 -8.06 7.33
C GLU A 98 -19.17 -7.68 7.82
N SER A 99 -18.32 -8.66 8.11
CA SER A 99 -16.93 -8.41 8.49
C SER A 99 -16.19 -7.66 7.38
N VAL A 100 -15.40 -6.67 7.76
CA VAL A 100 -14.56 -5.93 6.82
C VAL A 100 -13.53 -6.87 6.21
N ALA A 101 -13.47 -6.92 4.88
CA ALA A 101 -12.52 -7.76 4.17
C ALA A 101 -11.08 -7.29 4.43
N ASN A 102 -10.16 -8.25 4.50
CA ASN A 102 -8.72 -7.98 4.63
C ASN A 102 -8.33 -7.30 5.96
N ARG A 103 -9.13 -7.48 7.00
CA ARG A 103 -8.84 -6.93 8.33
C ARG A 103 -7.46 -7.31 8.84
N ASP A 104 -7.02 -8.53 8.54
CA ASP A 104 -5.71 -9.04 8.94
C ASP A 104 -4.54 -8.20 8.43
N ILE A 105 -4.74 -7.48 7.30
CA ILE A 105 -3.77 -6.55 6.74
C ILE A 105 -4.10 -5.11 7.16
N TRP A 106 -5.37 -4.72 7.09
CA TRP A 106 -5.81 -3.37 7.44
C TRP A 106 -5.47 -2.99 8.88
N GLU A 107 -5.69 -3.91 9.82
CA GLU A 107 -5.51 -3.61 11.23
C GLU A 107 -4.06 -3.23 11.57
N PRO A 108 -3.03 -4.05 11.22
CA PRO A 108 -1.65 -3.63 11.44
C PRO A 108 -1.25 -2.39 10.63
N LEU A 109 -1.77 -2.22 9.43
CA LEU A 109 -1.49 -1.03 8.62
C LEU A 109 -2.04 0.25 9.28
N LEU A 110 -3.27 0.21 9.79
CA LEU A 110 -3.87 1.35 10.48
C LEU A 110 -3.14 1.66 11.79
N ASN A 111 -2.68 0.63 12.50
CA ASN A 111 -1.90 0.86 13.71
C ASN A 111 -0.63 1.66 13.41
N ILE A 112 0.02 1.38 12.30
CA ILE A 112 1.22 2.11 11.88
C ILE A 112 0.87 3.51 11.38
N VAL A 113 -0.03 3.60 10.41
CA VAL A 113 -0.32 4.86 9.70
C VAL A 113 -1.05 5.86 10.58
N ILE A 114 -2.02 5.39 11.33
CA ILE A 114 -2.90 6.27 12.11
C ILE A 114 -2.39 6.43 13.54
N ASP A 115 -2.09 5.33 14.20
CA ASP A 115 -1.80 5.37 15.65
C ASP A 115 -0.34 5.70 15.95
N GLU A 116 0.61 5.09 15.26
CA GLU A 116 2.04 5.26 15.53
C GLU A 116 2.65 6.45 14.80
N ARG A 117 2.28 6.65 13.53
CA ARG A 117 2.92 7.63 12.64
C ARG A 117 1.92 8.65 12.12
N HIS A 118 1.07 9.15 13.01
CA HIS A 118 0.02 10.10 12.69
C HIS A 118 0.58 11.33 11.95
N GLY A 119 0.06 11.59 10.76
CA GLY A 119 0.45 12.74 9.94
C GLY A 119 1.76 12.61 9.18
N GLU A 120 2.54 11.54 9.37
CA GLU A 120 3.80 11.34 8.67
C GLU A 120 3.65 10.64 7.31
N ILE A 121 2.57 9.88 7.13
CA ILE A 121 2.35 9.11 5.92
C ILE A 121 1.18 9.68 5.14
N SER A 122 1.43 10.01 3.88
CA SER A 122 0.41 10.48 2.95
C SER A 122 0.22 9.50 1.81
N PHE A 123 -0.95 9.56 1.17
CA PHE A 123 -1.31 8.67 0.08
C PHE A 123 -1.71 9.47 -1.15
N THR A 124 -1.18 9.09 -2.30
CA THR A 124 -1.46 9.73 -3.58
C THR A 124 -1.92 8.68 -4.58
N TRP A 125 -3.06 8.91 -5.20
CA TRP A 125 -3.54 8.04 -6.26
C TRP A 125 -2.98 8.48 -7.60
N VAL A 126 -2.53 7.51 -8.41
CA VAL A 126 -2.12 7.74 -9.79
C VAL A 126 -2.86 6.75 -10.68
N LYS A 127 -3.09 7.14 -11.91
CA LYS A 127 -3.70 6.24 -12.89
C LYS A 127 -2.69 5.18 -13.31
N GLY A 128 -3.08 3.91 -13.24
CA GLY A 128 -2.26 2.81 -13.70
C GLY A 128 -2.01 2.89 -15.21
N HIS A 129 -0.84 2.44 -15.64
CA HIS A 129 -0.43 2.41 -17.06
C HIS A 129 -0.47 3.78 -17.75
N ALA A 130 -0.20 4.85 -16.99
CA ALA A 130 -0.21 6.22 -17.52
C ALA A 130 1.18 6.79 -17.79
N GLY A 131 2.20 5.93 -17.92
CA GLY A 131 3.56 6.35 -18.25
C GLY A 131 4.43 6.73 -17.06
N ASN A 132 3.99 6.48 -15.83
CA ASN A 132 4.82 6.70 -14.64
C ASN A 132 5.81 5.54 -14.49
N ALA A 133 7.10 5.82 -14.63
CA ALA A 133 8.15 4.79 -14.67
C ALA A 133 8.20 3.91 -13.42
N PHE A 134 8.08 4.50 -12.23
CA PHE A 134 8.15 3.73 -10.99
C PHE A 134 6.85 2.98 -10.69
N ASN A 135 5.70 3.54 -11.09
CA ASN A 135 4.45 2.81 -11.02
C ASN A 135 4.50 1.57 -11.93
N GLU A 136 5.01 1.72 -13.14
CA GLU A 136 5.17 0.60 -14.06
C GLU A 136 6.19 -0.43 -13.58
N MET A 137 7.26 0.02 -12.94
CA MET A 137 8.25 -0.86 -12.34
C MET A 137 7.63 -1.69 -11.22
N ALA A 138 6.84 -1.07 -10.33
CA ALA A 138 6.14 -1.78 -9.27
C ALA A 138 5.16 -2.81 -9.85
N ASP A 139 4.43 -2.44 -10.90
CA ASP A 139 3.52 -3.35 -11.60
C ASP A 139 4.27 -4.55 -12.16
N SER A 140 5.39 -4.34 -12.84
CA SER A 140 6.22 -5.42 -13.41
C SER A 140 6.76 -6.36 -12.35
N LEU A 141 7.24 -5.81 -11.23
CA LEU A 141 7.77 -6.61 -10.12
C LEU A 141 6.67 -7.44 -9.46
N ALA A 142 5.50 -6.85 -9.24
CA ALA A 142 4.37 -7.56 -8.64
C ALA A 142 3.89 -8.70 -9.55
N ASN A 143 3.79 -8.46 -10.84
CA ASN A 143 3.41 -9.48 -11.82
C ASN A 143 4.45 -10.60 -11.91
N ALA A 144 5.74 -10.27 -11.92
CA ALA A 144 6.80 -11.26 -11.93
C ALA A 144 6.73 -12.15 -10.67
N ALA A 145 6.53 -11.53 -9.50
CA ALA A 145 6.39 -12.26 -8.24
C ALA A 145 5.17 -13.19 -8.27
N ALA A 146 4.04 -12.72 -8.79
CA ALA A 146 2.82 -13.53 -8.91
C ALA A 146 3.03 -14.76 -9.79
N ARG A 147 3.87 -14.66 -10.81
CA ARG A 147 4.20 -15.77 -11.73
C ARG A 147 5.36 -16.65 -11.23
N GLY A 148 5.94 -16.33 -10.07
CA GLY A 148 7.06 -17.06 -9.52
C GLY A 148 8.40 -16.80 -10.22
N LEU A 149 8.52 -15.64 -10.83
CA LEU A 149 9.73 -15.25 -11.54
C LEU A 149 10.72 -14.44 -10.71
#